data_a75a8f4e0792527e0dd3b41d664b0c14
#
_entry.id   a75a8f4e0792527e0dd3b41d664b0c14
#
_cell.length_a   1.000
_cell.length_b   1.000
_cell.length_c   1.000
_cell.angle_alpha   90.00
_cell.angle_beta   90.00
_cell.angle_gamma   90.00
#
_symmetry.space_group_name_H-M   'P 1'
#
loop_
_entity.id
_entity.type
_entity.pdbx_description
1 polymer ?
#
loop_
_entity_poly.entity_id
_entity_poly.type
_entity_poly.pdbx_seq_one_letter_code
_entity_poly.pdbx_strand_id
1 'polypeptide(L)'
;MKIKEIIFLVIISLIFIEKGNTEISDSLFMTIGNKAIARSDIVDEIKIILILNNESYSDDKRDELHQIAVKSIIKRSIKQIEIEKNTFLTFNNKDLEKKLIELANNLNMDLDTLKNICESNALDFSLIENQIKTELFWNSLIFELYKNRIKISPEEIEETLKLMQNKEQIYEYLIS
;
A
#
# COMPACT_ATOMS: atom_id res chain seq x y z
N MET A 1 53.06 36.56 10.81
CA MET A 1 52.35 35.28 11.02
C MET A 1 53.14 34.21 10.29
N LYS A 2 53.63 33.18 10.98
CA LYS A 2 54.47 32.13 10.36
C LYS A 2 53.58 31.24 9.52
N ILE A 3 54.05 30.83 8.34
CA ILE A 3 53.32 29.96 7.39
C ILE A 3 52.65 28.73 8.10
N LYS A 4 53.29 28.19 9.12
CA LYS A 4 52.76 27.11 9.94
C LYS A 4 51.46 27.44 10.68
N GLU A 5 51.28 28.68 11.12
CA GLU A 5 50.08 29.17 11.83
C GLU A 5 48.90 29.31 10.84
N ILE A 6 49.21 29.73 9.60
CA ILE A 6 48.19 29.84 8.54
C ILE A 6 47.69 28.43 8.14
N ILE A 7 48.61 27.49 7.96
CA ILE A 7 48.27 26.09 7.61
C ILE A 7 47.43 25.45 8.72
N PHE A 8 47.78 25.71 10.00
CA PHE A 8 47.02 25.19 11.13
C PHE A 8 45.60 25.76 11.20
N LEU A 9 45.45 27.06 10.89
CA LEU A 9 44.13 27.71 10.84
C LEU A 9 43.25 27.20 9.69
N VAL A 10 43.83 26.89 8.53
CA VAL A 10 43.13 26.28 7.40
C VAL A 10 42.69 24.87 7.70
N ILE A 11 43.53 24.07 8.39
CA ILE A 11 43.17 22.69 8.79
C ILE A 11 42.03 22.69 9.81
N ILE A 12 42.04 23.61 10.79
CA ILE A 12 40.94 23.74 11.75
C ILE A 12 39.64 24.17 11.05
N SER A 13 39.71 25.09 10.05
CA SER A 13 38.52 25.49 9.29
C SER A 13 37.90 24.33 8.47
N LEU A 14 38.72 23.39 7.99
CA LEU A 14 38.23 22.19 7.29
C LEU A 14 37.55 21.17 8.17
N ILE A 15 37.85 21.14 9.48
CA ILE A 15 37.24 20.21 10.46
C ILE A 15 35.83 20.69 10.84
N PHE A 16 35.52 21.98 10.71
CA PHE A 16 34.21 22.55 11.00
C PHE A 16 33.24 22.56 9.82
N ILE A 17 33.57 21.88 8.70
CA ILE A 17 32.55 21.56 7.69
C ILE A 17 31.74 20.41 8.24
N GLU A 18 30.89 20.70 9.23
CA GLU A 18 29.80 19.80 9.59
C GLU A 18 28.99 19.58 8.30
N LYS A 19 28.86 18.31 7.90
CA LYS A 19 27.83 17.92 6.97
C LYS A 19 26.51 18.30 7.67
N GLY A 20 25.96 19.43 7.32
CA GLY A 20 24.60 19.77 7.66
C GLY A 20 23.73 18.67 7.08
N ASN A 21 23.41 17.67 7.88
CA ASN A 21 22.25 16.85 7.66
C ASN A 21 21.07 17.82 7.78
N THR A 22 20.68 18.43 6.66
CA THR A 22 19.35 18.96 6.55
C THR A 22 18.44 17.77 6.62
N GLU A 23 18.00 17.40 7.82
CA GLU A 23 16.76 16.66 7.97
C GLU A 23 15.72 17.50 7.23
N ILE A 24 15.34 17.02 6.04
CA ILE A 24 14.17 17.57 5.37
C ILE A 24 13.05 17.17 6.30
N SER A 25 12.67 18.07 7.20
CA SER A 25 11.49 17.91 8.06
C SER A 25 10.33 17.72 7.10
N ASP A 26 9.87 16.46 7.01
CA ASP A 26 8.76 16.13 6.14
C ASP A 26 7.52 16.91 6.60
N SER A 27 6.98 17.74 5.71
CA SER A 27 5.92 18.66 6.10
C SER A 27 4.58 17.92 6.18
N LEU A 28 3.86 18.16 7.25
CA LEU A 28 2.49 17.67 7.41
C LEU A 28 1.63 18.13 6.22
N PHE A 29 0.97 17.18 5.57
CA PHE A 29 0.02 17.45 4.49
C PHE A 29 -1.40 17.57 5.03
N MET A 30 -1.85 16.59 5.84
CA MET A 30 -3.17 16.58 6.46
C MET A 30 -3.19 15.70 7.72
N THR A 31 -4.28 15.74 8.46
CA THR A 31 -4.59 14.78 9.53
C THR A 31 -5.92 14.07 9.27
N ILE A 32 -5.97 12.77 9.59
CA ILE A 32 -7.18 11.94 9.47
C ILE A 32 -7.39 11.30 10.84
N GLY A 33 -8.34 11.85 11.61
CA GLY A 33 -8.48 11.47 13.01
C GLY A 33 -7.21 11.77 13.81
N ASN A 34 -6.57 10.74 14.36
CA ASN A 34 -5.31 10.81 15.10
C ASN A 34 -4.06 10.52 14.22
N LYS A 35 -4.23 10.28 12.92
CA LYS A 35 -3.13 9.97 12.01
C LYS A 35 -2.67 11.23 11.28
N ALA A 36 -1.39 11.54 11.39
CA ALA A 36 -0.72 12.57 10.59
C ALA A 36 -0.27 11.96 9.26
N ILE A 37 -0.52 12.64 8.15
CA ILE A 37 -0.11 12.28 6.81
C ILE A 37 0.87 13.33 6.32
N ALA A 38 2.06 12.91 5.97
CA ALA A 38 3.12 13.77 5.45
C ALA A 38 3.04 13.89 3.91
N ARG A 39 3.80 14.83 3.37
CA ARG A 39 3.90 14.97 1.90
C ARG A 39 4.64 13.79 1.26
N SER A 40 5.61 13.23 1.96
CA SER A 40 6.30 12.00 1.53
C SER A 40 5.36 10.83 1.39
N ASP A 41 4.37 10.69 2.29
CA ASP A 41 3.37 9.61 2.20
C ASP A 41 2.59 9.67 0.88
N ILE A 42 2.29 10.90 0.39
CA ILE A 42 1.62 11.07 -0.90
C ILE A 42 2.54 10.63 -2.06
N VAL A 43 3.82 10.99 -1.98
CA VAL A 43 4.80 10.61 -3.01
C VAL A 43 4.98 9.10 -3.04
N ASP A 44 5.10 8.46 -1.87
CA ASP A 44 5.25 7.00 -1.78
C ASP A 44 3.99 6.27 -2.25
N GLU A 45 2.79 6.80 -1.95
CA GLU A 45 1.55 6.26 -2.48
C GLU A 45 1.47 6.35 -4.01
N ILE A 46 1.93 7.45 -4.61
CA ILE A 46 2.01 7.59 -6.08
C ILE A 46 2.98 6.54 -6.65
N LYS A 47 4.15 6.33 -6.04
CA LYS A 47 5.09 5.28 -6.45
C LYS A 47 4.44 3.89 -6.40
N ILE A 48 3.72 3.58 -5.31
CA ILE A 48 2.99 2.31 -5.17
C ILE A 48 1.99 2.15 -6.30
N ILE A 49 1.17 3.18 -6.57
CA ILE A 49 0.16 3.15 -7.65
C ILE A 49 0.83 2.86 -8.99
N LEU A 50 1.92 3.54 -9.32
CA LEU A 50 2.64 3.36 -10.58
C LEU A 50 3.24 1.96 -10.71
N ILE A 51 3.91 1.46 -9.66
CA ILE A 51 4.50 0.11 -9.63
C ILE A 51 3.42 -0.95 -9.80
N LEU A 52 2.32 -0.86 -9.05
CA LEU A 52 1.26 -1.86 -9.08
C LEU A 52 0.42 -1.84 -10.35
N ASN A 53 0.42 -0.74 -11.10
CA ASN A 53 -0.22 -0.65 -12.42
C ASN A 53 0.76 -0.87 -13.58
N ASN A 54 2.05 -1.11 -13.28
CA ASN A 54 3.11 -1.18 -14.28
C ASN A 54 3.15 0.05 -15.20
N GLU A 55 2.95 1.24 -14.60
CA GLU A 55 2.92 2.53 -15.27
C GLU A 55 4.17 3.35 -14.93
N SER A 56 4.55 4.26 -15.84
CA SER A 56 5.59 5.25 -15.60
C SER A 56 4.96 6.60 -15.27
N TYR A 57 5.68 7.39 -14.46
CA TYR A 57 5.28 8.76 -14.15
C TYR A 57 5.28 9.63 -15.41
N SER A 58 4.27 10.50 -15.53
CA SER A 58 4.13 11.47 -16.60
C SER A 58 3.51 12.75 -16.03
N ASP A 59 4.05 13.91 -16.42
CA ASP A 59 3.63 15.21 -15.86
C ASP A 59 2.17 15.56 -16.17
N ASP A 60 1.63 15.10 -17.28
CA ASP A 60 0.22 15.29 -17.65
C ASP A 60 -0.74 14.54 -16.71
N LYS A 61 -0.31 13.43 -16.08
CA LYS A 61 -1.08 12.67 -15.10
C LYS A 61 -0.85 13.11 -13.65
N ARG A 62 -0.02 14.11 -13.40
CA ARG A 62 0.41 14.50 -12.04
C ARG A 62 -0.77 14.76 -11.12
N ASP A 63 -1.70 15.60 -11.54
CA ASP A 63 -2.82 16.03 -10.69
C ASP A 63 -3.81 14.87 -10.45
N GLU A 64 -4.00 14.00 -11.45
CA GLU A 64 -4.81 12.80 -11.33
C GLU A 64 -4.19 11.82 -10.33
N LEU A 65 -2.89 11.50 -10.49
CA LEU A 65 -2.15 10.61 -9.58
C LEU A 65 -2.17 11.13 -8.14
N HIS A 66 -1.99 12.43 -7.96
CA HIS A 66 -2.07 13.06 -6.64
C HIS A 66 -3.45 12.88 -6.01
N GLN A 67 -4.54 13.10 -6.75
CA GLN A 67 -5.89 12.92 -6.24
C GLN A 67 -6.19 11.46 -5.88
N ILE A 68 -5.74 10.50 -6.71
CA ILE A 68 -5.90 9.06 -6.46
C ILE A 68 -5.14 8.68 -5.19
N ALA A 69 -3.88 9.11 -5.05
CA ALA A 69 -3.04 8.84 -3.89
C ALA A 69 -3.68 9.36 -2.59
N VAL A 70 -4.13 10.63 -2.60
CA VAL A 70 -4.80 11.24 -1.44
C VAL A 70 -6.06 10.45 -1.05
N LYS A 71 -6.92 10.09 -2.01
CA LYS A 71 -8.13 9.28 -1.76
C LYS A 71 -7.78 7.90 -1.19
N SER A 72 -6.74 7.26 -1.72
CA SER A 72 -6.28 5.95 -1.26
C SER A 72 -5.80 6.01 0.20
N ILE A 73 -4.96 7.00 0.54
CA ILE A 73 -4.47 7.20 1.90
C ILE A 73 -5.62 7.48 2.86
N ILE A 74 -6.57 8.36 2.50
CA ILE A 74 -7.73 8.66 3.34
C ILE A 74 -8.52 7.37 3.62
N LYS A 75 -8.85 6.62 2.59
CA LYS A 75 -9.61 5.36 2.71
C LYS A 75 -8.89 4.36 3.61
N ARG A 76 -7.59 4.18 3.42
CA ARG A 76 -6.76 3.27 4.22
C ARG A 76 -6.65 3.73 5.68
N SER A 77 -6.44 5.02 5.91
CA SER A 77 -6.36 5.58 7.27
C SER A 77 -7.66 5.40 8.05
N ILE A 78 -8.82 5.59 7.41
CA ILE A 78 -10.12 5.34 8.03
C ILE A 78 -10.26 3.86 8.40
N LYS A 79 -9.88 2.93 7.50
CA LYS A 79 -9.88 1.49 7.80
C LYS A 79 -8.98 1.16 8.99
N GLN A 80 -7.77 1.70 9.03
CA GLN A 80 -6.83 1.48 10.12
C GLN A 80 -7.36 1.99 11.46
N ILE A 81 -7.94 3.19 11.48
CA ILE A 81 -8.56 3.76 12.70
C ILE A 81 -9.67 2.85 13.21
N GLU A 82 -10.48 2.29 12.30
CA GLU A 82 -11.57 1.40 12.71
C GLU A 82 -11.05 0.03 13.17
N ILE A 83 -10.04 -0.52 12.51
CA ILE A 83 -9.37 -1.76 12.92
C ILE A 83 -8.76 -1.61 14.32
N GLU A 84 -8.11 -0.49 14.62
CA GLU A 84 -7.47 -0.21 15.91
C GLU A 84 -8.45 -0.19 17.08
N LYS A 85 -9.73 0.09 16.85
CA LYS A 85 -10.79 0.01 17.87
C LYS A 85 -11.21 -1.42 18.19
N ASN A 86 -10.85 -2.39 17.35
CA ASN A 86 -11.31 -3.76 17.43
C ASN A 86 -10.16 -4.72 17.75
N THR A 87 -9.84 -4.87 19.04
CA THR A 87 -8.68 -5.63 19.53
C THR A 87 -8.82 -7.15 19.45
N PHE A 88 -9.98 -7.66 19.07
CA PHE A 88 -10.25 -9.09 18.93
C PHE A 88 -9.76 -9.70 17.61
N LEU A 89 -9.31 -8.87 16.68
CA LEU A 89 -8.86 -9.35 15.37
C LEU A 89 -7.51 -10.04 15.48
N THR A 90 -7.43 -11.25 14.97
CA THR A 90 -6.19 -12.03 14.87
C THR A 90 -5.64 -11.94 13.46
N PHE A 91 -4.31 -11.97 13.35
CA PHE A 91 -3.61 -11.89 12.08
C PHE A 91 -2.83 -13.19 11.81
N ASN A 92 -2.91 -13.69 10.58
CA ASN A 92 -2.14 -14.83 10.13
C ASN A 92 -1.08 -14.39 9.11
N ASN A 93 0.19 -14.52 9.48
CA ASN A 93 1.30 -14.15 8.60
C ASN A 93 1.33 -14.92 7.28
N LYS A 94 0.82 -16.17 7.26
CA LYS A 94 0.73 -16.97 6.03
C LYS A 94 -0.23 -16.36 5.01
N ASP A 95 -1.30 -15.72 5.47
CA ASP A 95 -2.26 -15.06 4.58
C ASP A 95 -1.65 -13.81 3.94
N LEU A 96 -0.82 -13.08 4.69
CA LEU A 96 -0.05 -11.94 4.15
C LEU A 96 0.93 -12.42 3.08
N GLU A 97 1.76 -13.41 3.40
CA GLU A 97 2.73 -13.97 2.46
C GLU A 97 2.06 -14.45 1.16
N LYS A 98 0.96 -15.19 1.29
CA LYS A 98 0.17 -15.64 0.15
C LYS A 98 -0.33 -14.48 -0.70
N LYS A 99 -0.85 -13.42 -0.07
CA LYS A 99 -1.35 -12.23 -0.78
C LYS A 99 -0.24 -11.44 -1.47
N LEU A 100 0.95 -11.37 -0.88
CA LEU A 100 2.11 -10.73 -1.50
C LEU A 100 2.59 -11.51 -2.74
N ILE A 101 2.61 -12.85 -2.66
CA ILE A 101 2.94 -13.71 -3.80
C ILE A 101 1.87 -13.57 -4.91
N GLU A 102 0.58 -13.58 -4.55
CA GLU A 102 -0.50 -13.35 -5.51
C GLU A 102 -0.37 -11.99 -6.21
N LEU A 103 -0.01 -10.92 -5.44
CA LEU A 103 0.22 -9.59 -6.00
C LEU A 103 1.35 -9.59 -7.03
N ALA A 104 2.51 -10.16 -6.68
CA ALA A 104 3.65 -10.24 -7.60
C ALA A 104 3.30 -11.06 -8.85
N ASN A 105 2.62 -12.20 -8.71
CA ASN A 105 2.18 -13.03 -9.83
C ASN A 105 1.21 -12.29 -10.76
N ASN A 106 0.30 -11.46 -10.22
CA ASN A 106 -0.61 -10.63 -11.03
C ASN A 106 0.13 -9.58 -11.88
N LEU A 107 1.34 -9.20 -11.44
CA LEU A 107 2.24 -8.32 -12.18
C LEU A 107 3.19 -9.08 -13.11
N ASN A 108 3.01 -10.41 -13.27
CA ASN A 108 3.87 -11.32 -14.03
C ASN A 108 5.33 -11.34 -13.56
N MET A 109 5.56 -11.24 -12.25
CA MET A 109 6.89 -11.30 -11.63
C MET A 109 6.86 -12.10 -10.33
N ASP A 110 8.02 -12.45 -9.80
CA ASP A 110 8.15 -13.00 -8.46
C ASP A 110 8.24 -11.92 -7.37
N LEU A 111 8.11 -12.33 -6.12
CA LEU A 111 8.10 -11.41 -4.98
C LEU A 111 9.44 -10.68 -4.81
N ASP A 112 10.56 -11.35 -5.09
CA ASP A 112 11.89 -10.74 -4.95
C ASP A 112 12.12 -9.68 -6.04
N THR A 113 11.66 -9.92 -7.25
CA THR A 113 11.65 -8.92 -8.32
C THR A 113 10.81 -7.70 -7.93
N LEU A 114 9.62 -7.89 -7.35
CA LEU A 114 8.78 -6.77 -6.88
C LEU A 114 9.49 -5.96 -5.78
N LYS A 115 10.15 -6.62 -4.82
CA LYS A 115 10.96 -5.93 -3.79
C LYS A 115 12.09 -5.11 -4.40
N ASN A 116 12.82 -5.68 -5.37
CA ASN A 116 13.91 -4.99 -6.05
C ASN A 116 13.43 -3.77 -6.84
N ILE A 117 12.24 -3.85 -7.45
CA ILE A 117 11.60 -2.71 -8.13
C ILE A 117 11.28 -1.61 -7.11
N CYS A 118 10.72 -1.95 -5.95
CA CYS A 118 10.45 -0.97 -4.88
C CYS A 118 11.75 -0.29 -4.43
N GLU A 119 12.78 -1.06 -4.12
CA GLU A 119 14.08 -0.53 -3.70
C GLU A 119 14.70 0.39 -4.75
N SER A 120 14.67 0.00 -6.02
CA SER A 120 15.18 0.81 -7.14
C SER A 120 14.45 2.14 -7.31
N ASN A 121 13.20 2.23 -6.84
CA ASN A 121 12.39 3.45 -6.83
C ASN A 121 12.46 4.19 -5.48
N ALA A 122 13.39 3.84 -4.60
CA ALA A 122 13.48 4.38 -3.24
C ALA A 122 12.11 4.33 -2.52
N LEU A 123 11.44 3.17 -2.58
CA LEU A 123 10.20 2.86 -1.89
C LEU A 123 10.44 1.73 -0.91
N ASP A 124 10.08 1.93 0.36
CA ASP A 124 10.09 0.87 1.35
C ASP A 124 8.98 -0.14 1.06
N PHE A 125 9.35 -1.40 0.77
CA PHE A 125 8.41 -2.47 0.48
C PHE A 125 7.43 -2.73 1.64
N SER A 126 7.82 -2.41 2.87
CA SER A 126 6.95 -2.53 4.05
C SER A 126 5.66 -1.71 3.92
N LEU A 127 5.65 -0.66 3.10
CA LEU A 127 4.45 0.14 2.82
C LEU A 127 3.40 -0.68 2.07
N ILE A 128 3.83 -1.49 1.09
CA ILE A 128 2.94 -2.42 0.36
C ILE A 128 2.44 -3.53 1.31
N GLU A 129 3.34 -4.10 2.12
CA GLU A 129 2.96 -5.10 3.12
C GLU A 129 1.89 -4.55 4.08
N ASN A 130 2.07 -3.32 4.58
CA ASN A 130 1.13 -2.66 5.47
C ASN A 130 -0.23 -2.36 4.80
N GLN A 131 -0.24 -2.06 3.49
CA GLN A 131 -1.47 -1.91 2.73
C GLN A 131 -2.25 -3.23 2.69
N ILE A 132 -1.59 -4.32 2.29
CA ILE A 132 -2.22 -5.66 2.23
C ILE A 132 -2.67 -6.12 3.61
N LYS A 133 -1.85 -5.91 4.63
CA LYS A 133 -2.19 -6.22 6.01
C LYS A 133 -3.45 -5.47 6.48
N THR A 134 -3.56 -4.19 6.13
CA THR A 134 -4.75 -3.39 6.42
C THR A 134 -6.00 -3.96 5.75
N GLU A 135 -5.90 -4.37 4.48
CA GLU A 135 -7.03 -4.99 3.75
C GLU A 135 -7.43 -6.34 4.37
N LEU A 136 -6.47 -7.17 4.76
CA LEU A 136 -6.76 -8.46 5.43
C LEU A 136 -7.50 -8.25 6.76
N PHE A 137 -7.01 -7.32 7.59
CA PHE A 137 -7.70 -6.98 8.84
C PHE A 137 -9.09 -6.39 8.60
N TRP A 138 -9.21 -5.52 7.61
CA TRP A 138 -10.50 -4.91 7.26
C TRP A 138 -11.51 -5.96 6.84
N ASN A 139 -11.13 -6.91 5.98
CA ASN A 139 -11.99 -8.00 5.54
C ASN A 139 -12.40 -8.88 6.72
N SER A 140 -11.47 -9.19 7.63
CA SER A 140 -11.77 -9.94 8.85
C SER A 140 -12.74 -9.19 9.76
N LEU A 141 -12.56 -7.87 9.93
CA LEU A 141 -13.46 -7.03 10.71
C LEU A 141 -14.88 -7.04 10.13
N ILE A 142 -15.00 -6.81 8.81
CA ILE A 142 -16.30 -6.82 8.14
C ILE A 142 -16.97 -8.19 8.29
N PHE A 143 -16.22 -9.28 8.08
CA PHE A 143 -16.75 -10.62 8.26
C PHE A 143 -17.27 -10.83 9.69
N GLU A 144 -16.50 -10.48 10.74
CA GLU A 144 -16.91 -10.64 12.13
C GLU A 144 -18.17 -9.82 12.48
N LEU A 145 -18.25 -8.57 11.98
CA LEU A 145 -19.40 -7.71 12.23
C LEU A 145 -20.71 -8.19 11.56
N TYR A 146 -20.58 -8.82 10.40
CA TYR A 146 -21.76 -9.13 9.57
C TYR A 146 -22.07 -10.63 9.47
N LYS A 147 -21.18 -11.57 9.87
CA LYS A 147 -21.39 -13.02 9.76
C LYS A 147 -22.73 -13.50 10.34
N ASN A 148 -23.19 -12.88 11.44
CA ASN A 148 -24.46 -13.23 12.08
C ASN A 148 -25.68 -12.54 11.44
N ARG A 149 -25.47 -11.60 10.53
CA ARG A 149 -26.55 -10.89 9.80
C ARG A 149 -26.80 -11.49 8.43
N ILE A 150 -25.83 -12.23 7.90
CA ILE A 150 -25.97 -12.95 6.62
C ILE A 150 -26.75 -14.23 6.90
N LYS A 151 -28.09 -14.15 6.72
CA LYS A 151 -28.91 -15.36 6.65
C LYS A 151 -28.78 -15.92 5.25
N ILE A 152 -27.98 -16.95 5.11
CA ILE A 152 -27.90 -17.73 3.86
C ILE A 152 -29.12 -18.65 3.88
N SER A 153 -30.10 -18.40 3.00
CA SER A 153 -31.20 -19.34 2.78
C SER A 153 -30.67 -20.51 1.94
N PRO A 154 -30.72 -21.75 2.45
CA PRO A 154 -30.37 -22.93 1.63
C PRO A 154 -31.19 -23.00 0.33
N GLU A 155 -32.44 -22.54 0.37
CA GLU A 155 -33.34 -22.50 -0.79
C GLU A 155 -32.82 -21.52 -1.89
N GLU A 156 -32.33 -20.31 -1.50
CA GLU A 156 -31.75 -19.34 -2.45
C GLU A 156 -30.47 -19.87 -3.09
N ILE A 157 -29.64 -20.62 -2.34
CA ILE A 157 -28.45 -21.28 -2.89
C ILE A 157 -28.86 -22.33 -3.91
N GLU A 158 -29.83 -23.17 -3.58
CA GLU A 158 -30.30 -24.25 -4.44
C GLU A 158 -30.93 -23.69 -5.73
N GLU A 159 -31.71 -22.62 -5.64
CA GLU A 159 -32.28 -21.92 -6.79
C GLU A 159 -31.20 -21.30 -7.66
N THR A 160 -30.20 -20.64 -7.07
CA THR A 160 -29.06 -20.06 -7.81
C THR A 160 -28.24 -21.13 -8.51
N LEU A 161 -27.99 -22.27 -7.86
CA LEU A 161 -27.29 -23.41 -8.46
C LEU A 161 -28.08 -24.01 -9.64
N LYS A 162 -29.39 -24.15 -9.52
CA LYS A 162 -30.25 -24.60 -10.62
C LYS A 162 -30.22 -23.65 -11.81
N LEU A 163 -30.23 -22.33 -11.53
CA LEU A 163 -30.12 -21.30 -12.60
C LEU A 163 -28.76 -21.33 -13.29
N MET A 164 -27.67 -21.57 -12.58
CA MET A 164 -26.33 -21.71 -13.15
C MET A 164 -26.21 -22.97 -14.02
N GLN A 165 -26.69 -24.13 -13.53
CA GLN A 165 -26.70 -25.38 -14.28
C GLN A 165 -27.54 -25.28 -15.56
N ASN A 166 -28.70 -24.62 -15.51
CA ASN A 166 -29.50 -24.38 -16.70
C ASN A 166 -28.83 -23.45 -17.73
N LYS A 167 -28.04 -22.48 -17.27
CA LYS A 167 -27.25 -21.64 -18.17
C LYS A 167 -26.16 -22.43 -18.91
N GLU A 168 -25.43 -23.29 -18.20
CA GLU A 168 -24.42 -24.15 -18.84
C GLU A 168 -25.03 -25.08 -19.89
N GLN A 169 -26.18 -25.70 -19.61
CA GLN A 169 -26.90 -26.51 -20.60
C GLN A 169 -27.33 -25.71 -21.84
N ILE A 170 -27.80 -24.48 -21.68
CA ILE A 170 -28.18 -23.62 -22.81
C ILE A 170 -26.97 -23.28 -23.68
N TYR A 171 -25.80 -23.06 -23.12
CA TYR A 171 -24.57 -22.82 -23.87
C TYR A 171 -24.09 -24.05 -24.64
N GLU A 172 -24.21 -25.27 -24.08
CA GLU A 172 -23.90 -26.52 -24.80
C GLU A 172 -24.82 -26.75 -26.00
N TYR A 173 -26.11 -26.43 -25.91
CA TYR A 173 -27.06 -26.55 -27.04
C TYR A 173 -26.83 -25.51 -28.16
N LEU A 174 -26.20 -24.38 -27.85
CA LEU A 174 -25.92 -23.32 -28.84
C LEU A 174 -24.62 -23.53 -29.59
N ILE A 175 -23.78 -24.48 -29.18
CA ILE A 175 -22.46 -24.76 -29.79
C ILE A 175 -22.45 -26.09 -30.55
N SER A 176 -23.49 -26.94 -30.45
CA SER A 176 -23.66 -28.19 -31.17
C SER A 176 -24.49 -27.95 -32.45
#